data_5ee57a1f18d25df36ab3ced74d4bf77d
#
_entry.id   5ee57a1f18d25df36ab3ced74d4bf77d
#
_cell.length_a   1.000
_cell.length_b   1.000
_cell.length_c   1.000
_cell.angle_alpha   90.00
_cell.angle_beta   90.00
_cell.angle_gamma   90.00
#
_symmetry.space_group_name_H-M   'P 1'
#
loop_
_entity.id
_entity.type
_entity.pdbx_description
1 polymer ?
#
loop_
_entity_poly.entity_id
_entity_poly.type
_entity_poly.pdbx_seq_one_letter_code
_entity_poly.pdbx_strand_id
1 'polypeptide(L)'
;MPAGAHRVARMAHAIDLDGGFDAVWHGRFSASTRKYVTKAEQAGVVVECDDQGRLVPVYYDLFRRATQRWASQQHEPLLLARLRGHRRDPERKFVAIARIMRDACRIYVAYVDRQPAAACLVLSYHNANAARVVLDRERVGRSGAPDLMMKCAIEDACKAGCRYFHQGESGTSKGIADFKRRVGGTAYDYEEYCLERLPVTAVDHAVRSGVKKLIRFKD
;
A
#
# COMPACT_ATOMS: atom_id res chain seq x y z
N MET A 1 1.70 23.52 22.71
CA MET A 1 1.42 23.31 21.28
C MET A 1 1.17 24.65 20.62
N PRO A 2 1.60 24.90 19.37
CA PRO A 2 1.24 26.14 18.67
C PRO A 2 -0.29 26.27 18.57
N ALA A 3 -0.81 27.50 18.62
CA ALA A 3 -2.22 27.75 18.41
C ALA A 3 -2.62 27.25 17.01
N GLY A 4 -3.74 26.51 16.90
CA GLY A 4 -4.21 25.92 15.66
C GLY A 4 -3.59 24.56 15.30
N ALA A 5 -2.75 23.98 16.15
CA ALA A 5 -2.25 22.62 15.95
C ALA A 5 -3.20 21.60 16.57
N HIS A 6 -3.57 20.58 15.82
CA HIS A 6 -4.23 19.40 16.35
C HIS A 6 -3.41 18.14 16.10
N ARG A 7 -3.53 17.19 17.00
CA ARG A 7 -2.78 15.94 17.02
C ARG A 7 -3.69 14.80 16.58
N VAL A 8 -3.20 13.98 15.64
CA VAL A 8 -3.87 12.77 15.19
C VAL A 8 -2.99 11.57 15.47
N ALA A 9 -3.45 10.65 16.32
CA ALA A 9 -2.76 9.39 16.56
C ALA A 9 -2.83 8.52 15.30
N ARG A 10 -1.68 7.94 14.94
CA ARG A 10 -1.49 7.09 13.76
C ARG A 10 -0.74 5.82 14.13
N MET A 11 -0.91 4.77 13.36
CA MET A 11 -0.15 3.54 13.47
C MET A 11 0.38 3.12 12.10
N ALA A 12 1.69 2.96 11.99
CA ALA A 12 2.35 2.44 10.81
C ALA A 12 3.03 1.11 11.11
N HIS A 13 3.42 0.39 10.06
CA HIS A 13 4.19 -0.84 10.17
C HIS A 13 5.50 -0.69 9.40
N ALA A 14 6.58 -1.17 9.98
CA ALA A 14 7.88 -1.26 9.31
C ALA A 14 8.55 -2.60 9.64
N ILE A 15 9.36 -3.07 8.71
CA ILE A 15 10.20 -4.25 8.87
C ILE A 15 11.63 -3.73 9.05
N ASP A 16 12.30 -4.17 10.09
CA ASP A 16 13.74 -4.00 10.23
C ASP A 16 14.44 -4.97 9.25
N LEU A 17 15.33 -4.48 8.42
CA LEU A 17 16.04 -5.28 7.42
C LEU A 17 17.46 -5.68 7.87
N ASP A 18 17.80 -5.41 9.12
CA ASP A 18 19.10 -5.81 9.68
C ASP A 18 19.32 -7.32 9.57
N GLY A 19 20.54 -7.71 9.19
CA GLY A 19 20.90 -9.08 8.87
C GLY A 19 20.49 -9.54 7.45
N GLY A 20 19.92 -8.63 6.63
CA GLY A 20 19.57 -8.90 5.25
C GLY A 20 18.33 -9.78 5.07
N PHE A 21 18.11 -10.21 3.82
CA PHE A 21 16.89 -10.92 3.46
C PHE A 21 16.74 -12.28 4.17
N ASP A 22 17.84 -12.99 4.38
CA ASP A 22 17.83 -14.28 5.06
C ASP A 22 17.30 -14.17 6.50
N ALA A 23 17.76 -13.14 7.24
CA ALA A 23 17.25 -12.84 8.57
C ALA A 23 15.77 -12.44 8.57
N VAL A 24 15.32 -11.70 7.54
CA VAL A 24 13.90 -11.36 7.37
C VAL A 24 13.07 -12.60 7.07
N TRP A 25 13.51 -13.43 6.15
CA TRP A 25 12.81 -14.64 5.72
C TRP A 25 12.61 -15.64 6.85
N HIS A 26 13.66 -15.93 7.60
CA HIS A 26 13.62 -16.93 8.67
C HIS A 26 13.12 -16.39 10.01
N GLY A 27 13.46 -15.14 10.34
CA GLY A 27 13.19 -14.55 11.65
C GLY A 27 11.95 -13.66 11.74
N ARG A 28 11.58 -12.96 10.63
CA ARG A 28 10.52 -11.94 10.66
C ARG A 28 9.27 -12.36 9.91
N PHE A 29 9.38 -13.08 8.79
CA PHE A 29 8.21 -13.61 8.11
C PHE A 29 7.55 -14.71 8.93
N SER A 30 6.23 -14.64 9.06
CA SER A 30 5.47 -15.72 9.69
C SER A 30 5.55 -17.04 8.88
N ALA A 31 5.35 -18.16 9.52
CA ALA A 31 5.27 -19.45 8.82
C ALA A 31 4.17 -19.46 7.75
N SER A 32 3.05 -18.77 8.01
CA SER A 32 1.97 -18.64 7.01
C SER A 32 2.38 -17.84 5.79
N THR A 33 3.15 -16.74 5.95
CA THR A 33 3.69 -15.98 4.82
C THR A 33 4.59 -16.85 3.96
N ARG A 34 5.55 -17.56 4.57
CA ARG A 34 6.44 -18.47 3.83
C ARG A 34 5.65 -19.55 3.07
N LYS A 35 4.62 -20.13 3.71
CA LYS A 35 3.73 -21.09 3.05
C LYS A 35 2.99 -20.47 1.84
N TYR A 36 2.49 -19.23 1.96
CA TYR A 36 1.82 -18.57 0.84
C TYR A 36 2.79 -18.21 -0.28
N VAL A 37 4.01 -17.81 0.02
CA VAL A 37 5.07 -17.57 -0.98
C VAL A 37 5.37 -18.86 -1.74
N THR A 38 5.68 -19.96 -1.06
CA THR A 38 5.94 -21.26 -1.68
C THR A 38 4.77 -21.71 -2.56
N LYS A 39 3.53 -21.55 -2.05
CA LYS A 39 2.34 -21.87 -2.82
C LYS A 39 2.22 -21.04 -4.10
N ALA A 40 2.52 -19.73 -4.02
CA ALA A 40 2.47 -18.85 -5.18
C ALA A 40 3.52 -19.23 -6.23
N GLU A 41 4.74 -19.54 -5.81
CA GLU A 41 5.82 -20.03 -6.68
C GLU A 41 5.43 -21.34 -7.37
N GLN A 42 4.88 -22.30 -6.63
CA GLN A 42 4.41 -23.58 -7.18
C GLN A 42 3.23 -23.42 -8.14
N ALA A 43 2.36 -22.41 -7.92
CA ALA A 43 1.24 -22.11 -8.80
C ALA A 43 1.64 -21.28 -10.04
N GLY A 44 2.93 -21.01 -10.24
CA GLY A 44 3.41 -20.26 -11.40
C GLY A 44 3.06 -18.78 -11.37
N VAL A 45 2.86 -18.19 -10.18
CA VAL A 45 2.70 -16.74 -10.03
C VAL A 45 4.01 -16.05 -10.43
N VAL A 46 3.93 -15.11 -11.35
CA VAL A 46 5.08 -14.32 -11.81
C VAL A 46 5.02 -12.93 -11.20
N VAL A 47 6.14 -12.45 -10.66
CA VAL A 47 6.29 -11.06 -10.20
C VAL A 47 7.24 -10.33 -11.14
N GLU A 48 6.74 -9.26 -11.76
CA GLU A 48 7.52 -8.36 -12.60
C GLU A 48 7.85 -7.10 -11.81
N CYS A 49 9.12 -6.65 -11.89
CA CYS A 49 9.59 -5.40 -11.31
C CYS A 49 10.01 -4.45 -12.43
N ASP A 50 9.64 -3.18 -12.31
CA ASP A 50 9.96 -2.14 -13.29
C ASP A 50 10.35 -0.85 -12.56
N ASP A 51 11.46 -0.26 -12.98
CA ASP A 51 11.99 1.02 -12.51
C ASP A 51 11.98 2.13 -13.58
N GLN A 52 11.44 1.82 -14.78
CA GLN A 52 11.33 2.75 -15.91
C GLN A 52 9.93 3.37 -16.05
N GLY A 53 8.98 2.93 -15.24
CA GLY A 53 7.59 3.39 -15.32
C GLY A 53 6.73 2.70 -16.37
N ARG A 54 7.23 1.63 -17.02
CA ARG A 54 6.50 0.85 -18.01
C ARG A 54 5.26 0.17 -17.42
N LEU A 55 5.33 -0.22 -16.14
CA LEU A 55 4.21 -0.86 -15.43
C LEU A 55 3.22 0.12 -14.81
N VAL A 56 3.40 1.44 -14.95
CA VAL A 56 2.44 2.44 -14.42
C VAL A 56 1.01 2.21 -14.91
N PRO A 57 0.74 1.96 -16.20
CA PRO A 57 -0.63 1.72 -16.66
C PRO A 57 -1.28 0.50 -16.01
N VAL A 58 -0.54 -0.59 -15.84
CA VAL A 58 -1.02 -1.82 -15.18
C VAL A 58 -1.32 -1.58 -13.70
N TYR A 59 -0.39 -0.93 -13.00
CA TYR A 59 -0.56 -0.50 -11.62
C TYR A 59 -1.81 0.40 -11.46
N TYR A 60 -1.98 1.36 -12.36
CA TYR A 60 -3.09 2.31 -12.30
C TYR A 60 -4.45 1.66 -12.57
N ASP A 61 -4.53 0.68 -13.48
CA ASP A 61 -5.77 -0.08 -13.68
C ASP A 61 -6.16 -0.85 -12.41
N LEU A 62 -5.22 -1.56 -11.78
CA LEU A 62 -5.45 -2.22 -10.48
C LEU A 62 -5.85 -1.22 -9.38
N PHE A 63 -5.22 -0.04 -9.35
CA PHE A 63 -5.58 1.03 -8.42
C PHE A 63 -7.01 1.52 -8.61
N ARG A 64 -7.45 1.73 -9.86
CA ARG A 64 -8.83 2.12 -10.18
C ARG A 64 -9.84 1.05 -9.74
N ARG A 65 -9.58 -0.23 -10.00
CA ARG A 65 -10.40 -1.36 -9.56
C ARG A 65 -10.49 -1.42 -8.04
N ALA A 66 -9.36 -1.28 -7.35
CA ALA A 66 -9.33 -1.22 -5.89
C ALA A 66 -10.15 -0.05 -5.34
N THR A 67 -10.05 1.15 -5.94
CA THR A 67 -10.83 2.34 -5.55
C THR A 67 -12.33 2.10 -5.71
N GLN A 68 -12.77 1.48 -6.80
CA GLN A 68 -14.18 1.15 -7.02
C GLN A 68 -14.68 0.14 -5.98
N ARG A 69 -13.89 -0.88 -5.68
CA ARG A 69 -14.22 -1.86 -4.64
C ARG A 69 -14.35 -1.21 -3.26
N TRP A 70 -13.40 -0.35 -2.89
CA TRP A 70 -13.46 0.37 -1.60
C TRP A 70 -14.69 1.27 -1.52
N ALA A 71 -15.03 1.99 -2.60
CA ALA A 71 -16.25 2.80 -2.66
C ALA A 71 -17.51 1.94 -2.45
N SER A 72 -17.60 0.78 -3.10
CA SER A 72 -18.73 -0.14 -2.91
C SER A 72 -18.80 -0.66 -1.47
N GLN A 73 -17.67 -1.02 -0.86
CA GLN A 73 -17.62 -1.48 0.54
C GLN A 73 -18.03 -0.40 1.54
N GLN A 74 -17.72 0.86 1.22
CA GLN A 74 -18.02 2.02 2.06
C GLN A 74 -19.36 2.66 1.73
N HIS A 75 -20.14 2.11 0.81
CA HIS A 75 -21.40 2.68 0.29
C HIS A 75 -21.22 4.09 -0.31
N GLU A 76 -20.03 4.40 -0.80
CA GLU A 76 -19.76 5.66 -1.48
C GLU A 76 -20.26 5.61 -2.94
N PRO A 77 -20.96 6.66 -3.44
CA PRO A 77 -21.32 6.74 -4.85
C PRO A 77 -20.09 6.63 -5.75
N LEU A 78 -20.09 5.68 -6.71
CA LEU A 78 -18.94 5.39 -7.57
C LEU A 78 -18.45 6.63 -8.35
N LEU A 79 -19.36 7.51 -8.75
CA LEU A 79 -19.02 8.75 -9.45
C LEU A 79 -18.15 9.67 -8.58
N LEU A 80 -18.53 9.85 -7.31
CA LEU A 80 -17.75 10.65 -6.36
C LEU A 80 -16.40 10.03 -6.06
N ALA A 81 -16.34 8.71 -5.85
CA ALA A 81 -15.09 7.99 -5.64
C ALA A 81 -14.14 8.13 -6.83
N ARG A 82 -14.66 8.01 -8.07
CA ARG A 82 -13.87 8.20 -9.30
C ARG A 82 -13.36 9.63 -9.43
N LEU A 83 -14.22 10.63 -9.21
CA LEU A 83 -13.84 12.05 -9.29
C LEU A 83 -12.75 12.39 -8.26
N ARG A 84 -12.96 11.94 -7.02
CA ARG A 84 -11.97 12.11 -5.94
C ARG A 84 -10.66 11.43 -6.26
N GLY A 85 -10.69 10.17 -6.73
CA GLY A 85 -9.52 9.40 -7.13
C GLY A 85 -8.76 10.09 -8.27
N HIS A 86 -9.48 10.54 -9.30
CA HIS A 86 -8.87 11.24 -10.43
C HIS A 86 -8.23 12.59 -10.04
N ARG A 87 -8.83 13.33 -9.12
CA ARG A 87 -8.26 14.60 -8.62
C ARG A 87 -7.06 14.39 -7.70
N ARG A 88 -7.13 13.40 -6.82
CA ARG A 88 -6.08 13.16 -5.80
C ARG A 88 -4.89 12.38 -6.35
N ASP A 89 -5.16 11.32 -7.10
CA ASP A 89 -4.17 10.37 -7.56
C ASP A 89 -4.38 10.05 -9.07
N PRO A 90 -4.24 11.05 -9.98
CA PRO A 90 -4.35 10.81 -11.42
C PRO A 90 -3.16 9.99 -11.92
N GLU A 91 -3.33 9.25 -13.02
CA GLU A 91 -2.26 8.41 -13.61
C GLU A 91 -0.97 9.19 -13.88
N ARG A 92 -1.09 10.42 -14.38
CA ARG A 92 0.04 11.33 -14.65
C ARG A 92 0.93 11.55 -13.41
N LYS A 93 0.36 11.48 -12.20
CA LYS A 93 1.12 11.58 -10.94
C LYS A 93 2.09 10.40 -10.80
N PHE A 94 1.64 9.19 -11.07
CA PHE A 94 2.47 7.99 -10.99
C PHE A 94 3.52 7.96 -12.11
N VAL A 95 3.15 8.39 -13.32
CA VAL A 95 4.11 8.58 -14.42
C VAL A 95 5.19 9.60 -14.04
N ALA A 96 4.81 10.72 -13.43
CA ALA A 96 5.76 11.73 -12.99
C ALA A 96 6.67 11.20 -11.87
N ILE A 97 6.12 10.46 -10.89
CA ILE A 97 6.90 9.84 -9.82
C ILE A 97 7.94 8.88 -10.42
N ALA A 98 7.54 7.95 -11.28
CA ALA A 98 8.45 7.01 -11.92
C ALA A 98 9.55 7.73 -12.72
N ARG A 99 9.19 8.75 -13.50
CA ARG A 99 10.14 9.53 -14.31
C ARG A 99 11.15 10.32 -13.48
N ILE A 100 10.70 10.92 -12.36
CA ILE A 100 11.54 11.77 -11.50
C ILE A 100 12.41 10.93 -10.57
N MET A 101 11.82 9.91 -9.96
CA MET A 101 12.49 9.09 -8.95
C MET A 101 13.36 7.98 -9.57
N ARG A 102 13.10 7.61 -10.85
CA ARG A 102 13.86 6.58 -11.59
C ARG A 102 14.05 5.29 -10.76
N ASP A 103 15.27 4.83 -10.62
CA ASP A 103 15.70 3.64 -9.85
C ASP A 103 15.26 3.65 -8.39
N ALA A 104 14.97 4.84 -7.84
CA ALA A 104 14.37 4.98 -6.51
C ALA A 104 12.84 4.70 -6.49
N CYS A 105 12.20 4.53 -7.66
CA CYS A 105 10.79 4.14 -7.78
C CYS A 105 10.68 2.81 -8.49
N ARG A 106 10.22 1.78 -7.79
CA ARG A 106 9.99 0.46 -8.37
C ARG A 106 8.52 0.08 -8.28
N ILE A 107 8.00 -0.45 -9.38
CA ILE A 107 6.63 -0.97 -9.45
C ILE A 107 6.71 -2.47 -9.60
N TYR A 108 6.14 -3.18 -8.64
CA TYR A 108 6.00 -4.63 -8.66
C TYR A 108 4.59 -4.99 -9.06
N VAL A 109 4.44 -5.92 -9.99
CA VAL A 109 3.14 -6.48 -10.40
C VAL A 109 3.21 -8.00 -10.32
N ALA A 110 2.30 -8.59 -9.55
CA ALA A 110 2.13 -10.04 -9.49
C ALA A 110 1.02 -10.47 -10.45
N TYR A 111 1.32 -11.45 -11.29
CA TYR A 111 0.44 -12.03 -12.27
C TYR A 111 0.00 -13.43 -11.84
N VAL A 112 -1.30 -13.66 -11.85
CA VAL A 112 -1.94 -14.97 -11.68
C VAL A 112 -2.60 -15.32 -13.01
N ASP A 113 -2.30 -16.49 -13.55
CA ASP A 113 -2.80 -16.92 -14.87
C ASP A 113 -2.58 -15.85 -15.98
N ARG A 114 -1.39 -15.24 -15.98
CA ARG A 114 -1.00 -14.13 -16.89
C ARG A 114 -1.83 -12.85 -16.73
N GLN A 115 -2.67 -12.74 -15.72
CA GLN A 115 -3.48 -11.56 -15.44
C GLN A 115 -2.90 -10.79 -14.24
N PRO A 116 -2.78 -9.45 -14.32
CA PRO A 116 -2.32 -8.67 -13.19
C PRO A 116 -3.32 -8.79 -12.03
N ALA A 117 -2.84 -9.24 -10.87
CA ALA A 117 -3.65 -9.54 -9.70
C ALA A 117 -3.33 -8.64 -8.50
N ALA A 118 -2.07 -8.30 -8.31
CA ALA A 118 -1.64 -7.38 -7.26
C ALA A 118 -0.51 -6.48 -7.78
N ALA A 119 -0.41 -5.26 -7.25
CA ALA A 119 0.71 -4.39 -7.54
C ALA A 119 1.11 -3.56 -6.32
N CYS A 120 2.41 -3.20 -6.26
CA CYS A 120 2.97 -2.36 -5.22
C CYS A 120 3.89 -1.31 -5.85
N LEU A 121 3.72 -0.05 -5.47
CA LEU A 121 4.67 1.01 -5.77
C LEU A 121 5.57 1.20 -4.56
N VAL A 122 6.87 1.03 -4.74
CA VAL A 122 7.89 1.17 -3.71
C VAL A 122 8.78 2.36 -4.05
N LEU A 123 8.97 3.25 -3.08
CA LEU A 123 9.95 4.33 -3.15
C LEU A 123 11.08 4.00 -2.19
N SER A 124 12.33 4.12 -2.64
CA SER A 124 13.50 3.79 -1.84
C SER A 124 14.54 4.92 -1.86
N TYR A 125 15.04 5.24 -0.65
CA TYR A 125 16.20 6.09 -0.41
C TYR A 125 16.68 5.76 0.99
N HIS A 126 17.81 5.23 1.26
CA HIS A 126 18.24 4.68 2.56
C HIS A 126 17.25 3.69 3.21
N ASN A 127 15.96 3.91 3.04
CA ASN A 127 14.87 3.03 3.45
C ASN A 127 13.92 2.82 2.26
N ALA A 128 13.21 1.70 2.26
CA ALA A 128 12.16 1.44 1.29
C ALA A 128 10.77 1.71 1.89
N ASN A 129 9.85 2.21 1.08
CA ASN A 129 8.49 2.49 1.48
C ASN A 129 7.52 1.93 0.43
N ALA A 130 6.71 0.95 0.81
CA ALA A 130 5.56 0.52 0.03
C ALA A 130 4.49 1.63 0.09
N ALA A 131 4.63 2.61 -0.79
CA ALA A 131 3.77 3.79 -0.82
C ALA A 131 2.30 3.42 -1.01
N ARG A 132 2.02 2.37 -1.78
CA ARG A 132 0.68 1.82 -1.94
C ARG A 132 0.68 0.41 -2.52
N VAL A 133 -0.06 -0.47 -1.88
CA VAL A 133 -0.35 -1.82 -2.37
C VAL A 133 -1.80 -1.85 -2.85
N VAL A 134 -2.02 -2.38 -4.04
CA VAL A 134 -3.34 -2.56 -4.66
C VAL A 134 -3.50 -3.99 -5.14
N LEU A 135 -4.73 -4.50 -5.11
CA LEU A 135 -5.00 -5.86 -5.53
C LEU A 135 -6.42 -6.00 -6.09
N ASP A 136 -6.56 -6.92 -7.03
CA ASP A 136 -7.83 -7.47 -7.48
C ASP A 136 -8.12 -8.73 -6.65
N ARG A 137 -9.11 -8.66 -5.75
CA ARG A 137 -9.38 -9.77 -4.80
C ARG A 137 -9.83 -11.05 -5.48
N GLU A 138 -10.55 -10.95 -6.57
CA GLU A 138 -11.05 -12.11 -7.32
C GLU A 138 -9.89 -12.86 -7.95
N ARG A 139 -8.99 -12.14 -8.63
CA ARG A 139 -7.80 -12.72 -9.26
C ARG A 139 -6.77 -13.23 -8.26
N VAL A 140 -6.55 -12.48 -7.19
CA VAL A 140 -5.65 -12.93 -6.11
C VAL A 140 -6.16 -14.22 -5.48
N GLY A 141 -7.46 -14.32 -5.18
CA GLY A 141 -8.03 -15.51 -4.57
C GLY A 141 -7.20 -16.04 -3.40
N ARG A 142 -6.77 -17.29 -3.52
CA ARG A 142 -5.86 -17.97 -2.57
C ARG A 142 -4.47 -18.25 -3.15
N SER A 143 -4.05 -17.50 -4.18
CA SER A 143 -2.80 -17.74 -4.90
C SER A 143 -1.54 -17.46 -4.09
N GLY A 144 -1.61 -16.59 -3.07
CA GLY A 144 -0.42 -16.08 -2.36
C GLY A 144 0.34 -14.98 -3.13
N ALA A 145 -0.20 -14.48 -4.25
CA ALA A 145 0.45 -13.47 -5.08
C ALA A 145 0.89 -12.20 -4.33
N PRO A 146 0.09 -11.62 -3.39
CA PRO A 146 0.55 -10.48 -2.61
C PRO A 146 1.75 -10.80 -1.71
N ASP A 147 1.81 -12.01 -1.16
CA ASP A 147 2.90 -12.45 -0.29
C ASP A 147 4.19 -12.60 -1.09
N LEU A 148 4.14 -13.22 -2.28
CA LEU A 148 5.27 -13.35 -3.18
C LEU A 148 5.75 -11.97 -3.67
N MET A 149 4.84 -11.10 -4.06
CA MET A 149 5.18 -9.74 -4.47
C MET A 149 5.89 -8.95 -3.36
N MET A 150 5.38 -9.03 -2.13
CA MET A 150 6.03 -8.37 -0.98
C MET A 150 7.39 -8.99 -0.66
N LYS A 151 7.53 -10.33 -0.78
CA LYS A 151 8.82 -11.01 -0.66
C LYS A 151 9.83 -10.42 -1.63
N CYS A 152 9.50 -10.30 -2.91
CA CYS A 152 10.38 -9.73 -3.93
C CYS A 152 10.77 -8.27 -3.62
N ALA A 153 9.80 -7.44 -3.24
CA ALA A 153 10.04 -6.03 -2.92
C ALA A 153 10.95 -5.86 -1.68
N ILE A 154 10.78 -6.69 -0.66
CA ILE A 154 11.60 -6.66 0.55
C ILE A 154 13.00 -7.20 0.29
N GLU A 155 13.12 -8.28 -0.50
CA GLU A 155 14.41 -8.84 -0.92
C GLU A 155 15.23 -7.80 -1.68
N ASP A 156 14.62 -7.07 -2.63
CA ASP A 156 15.28 -6.02 -3.38
C ASP A 156 15.67 -4.83 -2.49
N ALA A 157 14.86 -4.48 -1.49
CA ALA A 157 15.21 -3.46 -0.51
C ALA A 157 16.43 -3.88 0.34
N CYS A 158 16.53 -5.14 0.74
CA CYS A 158 17.71 -5.68 1.42
C CYS A 158 18.95 -5.60 0.52
N LYS A 159 18.84 -6.02 -0.75
CA LYS A 159 19.94 -5.94 -1.74
C LYS A 159 20.39 -4.49 -1.99
N ALA A 160 19.46 -3.54 -1.92
CA ALA A 160 19.75 -2.10 -2.04
C ALA A 160 20.35 -1.49 -0.76
N GLY A 161 20.56 -2.27 0.30
CA GLY A 161 21.12 -1.80 1.56
C GLY A 161 20.16 -0.92 2.39
N CYS A 162 18.85 -1.01 2.15
CA CYS A 162 17.87 -0.32 2.98
C CYS A 162 17.87 -0.88 4.40
N ARG A 163 17.75 0.03 5.39
CA ARG A 163 17.68 -0.37 6.80
C ARG A 163 16.28 -0.81 7.21
N TYR A 164 15.25 -0.13 6.70
CA TYR A 164 13.85 -0.42 7.01
C TYR A 164 13.02 -0.52 5.73
N PHE A 165 11.99 -1.38 5.79
CA PHE A 165 10.94 -1.44 4.79
C PHE A 165 9.61 -0.99 5.42
N HIS A 166 9.17 0.23 5.10
CA HIS A 166 7.91 0.77 5.57
C HIS A 166 6.75 0.21 4.77
N GLN A 167 5.75 -0.33 5.48
CA GLN A 167 4.53 -0.86 4.88
C GLN A 167 3.37 0.15 4.93
N GLY A 168 3.63 1.37 5.41
CA GLY A 168 2.64 2.44 5.55
C GLY A 168 1.61 2.18 6.66
N GLU A 169 0.59 3.02 6.69
CA GLU A 169 -0.50 2.97 7.68
C GLU A 169 -1.50 1.84 7.40
N SER A 170 -2.09 1.30 8.46
CA SER A 170 -3.13 0.28 8.38
C SER A 170 -4.55 0.85 8.58
N GLY A 171 -4.65 2.11 9.00
CA GLY A 171 -5.91 2.71 9.39
C GLY A 171 -6.62 1.86 10.45
N THR A 172 -7.93 1.73 10.33
CA THR A 172 -8.78 0.90 11.20
C THR A 172 -8.89 -0.56 10.73
N SER A 173 -8.26 -0.92 9.60
CA SER A 173 -8.42 -2.25 9.00
C SER A 173 -7.55 -3.30 9.69
N LYS A 174 -8.19 -4.14 10.52
CA LYS A 174 -7.54 -5.30 11.17
C LYS A 174 -6.89 -6.23 10.15
N GLY A 175 -7.56 -6.51 9.03
CA GLY A 175 -7.01 -7.40 7.99
C GLY A 175 -5.74 -6.87 7.33
N ILE A 176 -5.62 -5.55 7.16
CA ILE A 176 -4.40 -4.91 6.64
C ILE A 176 -3.28 -4.99 7.69
N ALA A 177 -3.59 -4.69 8.95
CA ALA A 177 -2.62 -4.79 10.05
C ALA A 177 -2.11 -6.23 10.23
N ASP A 178 -3.02 -7.22 10.17
CA ASP A 178 -2.67 -8.64 10.25
C ASP A 178 -1.78 -9.08 9.08
N PHE A 179 -2.09 -8.64 7.85
CA PHE A 179 -1.23 -8.91 6.69
C PHE A 179 0.17 -8.33 6.89
N LYS A 180 0.28 -7.07 7.31
CA LYS A 180 1.58 -6.42 7.53
C LYS A 180 2.40 -7.09 8.62
N ARG A 181 1.78 -7.43 9.74
CA ARG A 181 2.44 -8.20 10.83
C ARG A 181 2.92 -9.56 10.34
N ARG A 182 2.10 -10.25 9.58
CA ARG A 182 2.43 -11.57 9.02
C ARG A 182 3.62 -11.52 8.07
N VAL A 183 3.76 -10.45 7.30
CA VAL A 183 4.91 -10.18 6.41
C VAL A 183 6.09 -9.56 7.18
N GLY A 184 6.13 -9.67 8.50
CA GLY A 184 7.26 -9.27 9.35
C GLY A 184 7.21 -7.82 9.85
N GLY A 185 6.13 -7.10 9.61
CA GLY A 185 5.99 -5.72 10.06
C GLY A 185 5.73 -5.59 11.56
N THR A 186 6.51 -4.78 12.23
CA THR A 186 6.26 -4.31 13.60
C THR A 186 5.44 -3.02 13.55
N ALA A 187 4.43 -2.93 14.42
CA ALA A 187 3.60 -1.74 14.54
C ALA A 187 4.32 -0.65 15.33
N TYR A 188 4.23 0.58 14.85
CA TYR A 188 4.74 1.79 15.50
C TYR A 188 3.63 2.82 15.60
N ASP A 189 3.33 3.26 16.81
CA ASP A 189 2.44 4.37 17.04
C ASP A 189 3.21 5.68 16.88
N TYR A 190 2.60 6.63 16.17
CA TYR A 190 3.16 7.96 15.98
C TYR A 190 2.05 9.01 15.95
N GLU A 191 2.45 10.25 16.00
CA GLU A 191 1.53 11.37 16.01
C GLU A 191 1.76 12.26 14.80
N GLU A 192 0.68 12.55 14.10
CA GLU A 192 0.65 13.55 13.04
C GLU A 192 0.17 14.88 13.63
N TYR A 193 0.97 15.92 13.47
CA TYR A 193 0.64 17.28 13.89
C TYR A 193 0.19 18.07 12.68
N CYS A 194 -1.10 18.43 12.65
CA CYS A 194 -1.68 19.25 11.59
C CYS A 194 -1.74 20.70 12.08
N LEU A 195 -1.06 21.61 11.35
CA LEU A 195 -1.07 23.04 11.61
C LEU A 195 -2.02 23.72 10.62
N GLU A 196 -3.08 24.32 11.13
CA GLU A 196 -4.07 25.00 10.32
C GLU A 196 -4.25 26.45 10.76
N ARG A 197 -4.20 27.38 9.81
CA ARG A 197 -4.53 28.79 10.05
C ARG A 197 -6.02 29.02 10.19
N LEU A 198 -6.84 28.21 9.54
CA LEU A 198 -8.28 28.19 9.58
C LEU A 198 -8.73 26.76 9.91
N PRO A 199 -9.83 26.52 10.64
CA PRO A 199 -10.28 25.19 11.04
C PRO A 199 -10.86 24.39 9.86
N VAL A 200 -10.10 24.33 8.75
CA VAL A 200 -10.53 23.71 7.49
C VAL A 200 -10.76 22.22 7.68
N THR A 201 -9.87 21.55 8.42
CA THR A 201 -10.02 20.11 8.72
C THR A 201 -11.24 19.84 9.59
N ALA A 202 -11.53 20.69 10.58
CA ALA A 202 -12.72 20.53 11.43
C ALA A 202 -14.01 20.71 10.62
N VAL A 203 -14.04 21.71 9.73
CA VAL A 203 -15.18 21.94 8.83
C VAL A 203 -15.32 20.79 7.82
N ASP A 204 -14.22 20.35 7.19
CA ASP A 204 -14.22 19.21 6.26
C ASP A 204 -14.68 17.93 6.98
N HIS A 205 -14.23 17.71 8.21
CA HIS A 205 -14.64 16.55 9.02
C HIS A 205 -16.15 16.61 9.37
N ALA A 206 -16.67 17.78 9.72
CA ALA A 206 -18.09 17.96 10.01
C ALA A 206 -18.95 17.74 8.76
N VAL A 207 -18.54 18.31 7.61
CA VAL A 207 -19.21 18.12 6.32
C VAL A 207 -19.17 16.65 5.91
N ARG A 208 -18.00 15.99 5.97
CA ARG A 208 -17.88 14.56 5.66
C ARG A 208 -18.71 13.69 6.58
N SER A 209 -18.76 13.98 7.88
CA SER A 209 -19.60 13.25 8.83
C SER A 209 -21.08 13.39 8.53
N GLY A 210 -21.53 14.59 8.14
CA GLY A 210 -22.89 14.83 7.69
C GLY A 210 -23.21 14.05 6.40
N VAL A 211 -22.34 14.12 5.40
CA VAL A 211 -22.50 13.38 4.15
C VAL A 211 -22.44 11.88 4.39
N LYS A 212 -21.51 11.37 5.21
CA LYS A 212 -21.42 9.95 5.57
C LYS A 212 -22.72 9.43 6.19
N LYS A 213 -23.33 10.21 7.12
CA LYS A 213 -24.63 9.85 7.71
C LYS A 213 -25.73 9.80 6.65
N LEU A 214 -25.76 10.78 5.73
CA LEU A 214 -26.78 10.86 4.69
C LEU A 214 -26.73 9.68 3.73
N ILE A 215 -25.53 9.24 3.32
CA ILE A 215 -25.31 8.13 2.37
C ILE A 215 -25.16 6.77 3.07
N ARG A 216 -25.35 6.70 4.39
CA ARG A 216 -25.12 5.48 5.20
C ARG A 216 -23.74 4.85 4.96
N PHE A 217 -22.73 5.70 4.89
CA PHE A 217 -21.35 5.29 4.65
C PHE A 217 -20.84 4.35 5.76
N LYS A 218 -20.19 3.26 5.42
CA LYS A 218 -19.52 2.34 6.36
C LYS A 218 -18.02 2.62 6.38
N ASP A 219 -17.49 2.91 7.57
CA ASP A 219 -16.04 3.08 7.81
C ASP A 219 -15.28 1.76 7.72
#